data_e9b3c1d962e81d31fb2bb1c9d9ded4ed
#
_entry.id   e9b3c1d962e81d31fb2bb1c9d9ded4ed
#
_cell.length_a   1.000
_cell.length_b   1.000
_cell.length_c   1.000
_cell.angle_alpha   90.00
_cell.angle_beta   90.00
_cell.angle_gamma   90.00
#
_symmetry.space_group_name_H-M   'P 1'
#
loop_
_entity.id
_entity.type
_entity.pdbx_description
1 polymer ?
#
loop_
_entity_poly.entity_id
_entity_poly.type
_entity_poly.pdbx_seq_one_letter_code
_entity_poly.pdbx_strand_id
1 'polypeptide(L)'
;MEEMKRDHSGIPHGGFVIRTGTTGVNGETKQKIEYSLDLGSNPEFTSSVIVCYARAVARMAREGQTGCKTVFDVPPAYLSNRSAEDLRKHLL
;
A
#
# COMPACT_ATOMS: atom_id res chain seq x y z
N MET A 1 -22.74 1.00 24.29
CA MET A 1 -21.33 0.76 24.64
C MET A 1 -20.91 -0.68 24.41
N GLU A 2 -21.64 -1.65 24.93
CA GLU A 2 -21.33 -3.06 24.72
C GLU A 2 -21.51 -3.50 23.27
N GLU A 3 -22.55 -3.02 22.59
CA GLU A 3 -22.76 -3.32 21.17
C GLU A 3 -21.63 -2.76 20.32
N MET A 4 -21.20 -1.56 20.62
CA MET A 4 -20.11 -0.91 19.90
C MET A 4 -18.78 -1.63 20.12
N LYS A 5 -18.53 -2.10 21.35
CA LYS A 5 -17.34 -2.88 21.67
C LYS A 5 -17.34 -4.23 20.96
N ARG A 6 -18.48 -4.90 20.94
CA ARG A 6 -18.63 -6.19 20.30
C ARG A 6 -18.48 -6.10 18.79
N ASP A 7 -19.13 -5.12 18.18
CA ASP A 7 -19.05 -4.88 16.75
C ASP A 7 -17.64 -4.47 16.34
N HIS A 8 -17.01 -3.63 17.17
CA HIS A 8 -15.65 -3.14 16.90
C HIS A 8 -14.61 -4.25 17.06
N SER A 9 -14.79 -5.15 18.01
CA SER A 9 -13.84 -6.25 18.23
C SER A 9 -14.02 -7.42 17.26
N GLY A 10 -15.23 -7.56 16.70
CA GLY A 10 -15.55 -8.64 15.77
C GLY A 10 -15.39 -8.30 14.31
N ILE A 11 -15.26 -7.01 14.00
CA ILE A 11 -15.16 -6.55 12.61
C ILE A 11 -13.69 -6.32 12.27
N PRO A 12 -13.15 -7.00 11.23
CA PRO A 12 -11.80 -6.71 10.79
C PRO A 12 -11.67 -5.28 10.29
N HIS A 13 -10.52 -4.68 10.50
CA HIS A 13 -10.24 -3.36 9.98
C HIS A 13 -10.07 -3.43 8.46
N GLY A 14 -10.74 -2.54 7.76
CA GLY A 14 -10.64 -2.54 6.32
C GLY A 14 -11.62 -1.58 5.69
N GLY A 15 -11.75 -1.73 4.41
CA GLY A 15 -12.63 -0.91 3.61
C GLY A 15 -12.39 -1.19 2.13
N PHE A 16 -13.01 -0.38 1.30
CA PHE A 16 -12.76 -0.48 -0.13
C PHE A 16 -12.82 0.89 -0.77
N VAL A 17 -12.08 1.02 -1.86
CA VAL A 17 -12.06 2.22 -2.68
C VAL A 17 -12.45 1.81 -4.09
N ILE A 18 -13.37 2.55 -4.66
CA ILE A 18 -13.80 2.34 -6.04
C ILE A 18 -13.54 3.64 -6.78
N ARG A 19 -12.74 3.54 -7.84
CA ARG A 19 -12.48 4.68 -8.72
C ARG A 19 -13.00 4.36 -10.10
N THR A 20 -13.82 5.25 -10.63
CA THR A 20 -14.35 5.13 -11.99
C THR A 20 -13.85 6.30 -12.82
N GLY A 21 -13.73 6.07 -14.11
CA GLY A 21 -13.34 7.11 -15.04
C GLY A 21 -13.68 6.68 -16.46
N THR A 22 -13.40 7.55 -17.39
CA THR A 22 -13.61 7.25 -18.79
C THR A 22 -12.36 7.55 -19.59
N THR A 23 -12.19 6.83 -20.69
CA THR A 23 -11.11 7.04 -21.64
C THR A 23 -11.72 7.14 -23.04
N GLY A 24 -10.92 7.57 -24.01
CA GLY A 24 -11.37 7.80 -25.38
C GLY A 24 -11.65 9.27 -25.63
N VAL A 25 -11.68 9.64 -26.91
CA VAL A 25 -11.84 11.04 -27.34
C VAL A 25 -13.15 11.64 -26.83
N ASN A 26 -14.22 10.84 -26.80
CA ASN A 26 -15.54 11.27 -26.34
C ASN A 26 -15.93 10.67 -24.99
N GLY A 27 -14.98 10.07 -24.27
CA GLY A 27 -15.26 9.44 -22.99
C GLY A 27 -16.14 8.21 -23.10
N GLU A 28 -16.08 7.50 -24.22
CA GLU A 28 -16.98 6.38 -24.51
C GLU A 28 -16.57 5.07 -23.82
N THR A 29 -15.33 4.98 -23.34
CA THR A 29 -14.85 3.76 -22.67
C THR A 29 -14.80 3.98 -21.17
N LYS A 30 -15.55 3.16 -20.45
CA LYS A 30 -15.61 3.24 -18.99
C LYS A 30 -14.52 2.35 -18.38
N GLN A 31 -13.86 2.89 -17.38
CA GLN A 31 -12.84 2.18 -16.62
C GLN A 31 -13.21 2.18 -15.14
N LYS A 32 -12.89 1.09 -14.47
CA LYS A 32 -13.19 0.95 -13.03
C LYS A 32 -12.04 0.22 -12.34
N ILE A 33 -11.58 0.79 -11.24
CA ILE A 33 -10.60 0.14 -10.38
C ILE A 33 -11.23 -0.02 -9.01
N GLU A 34 -11.20 -1.23 -8.50
CA GLU A 34 -11.67 -1.54 -7.16
C GLU A 34 -10.49 -2.02 -6.32
N TYR A 35 -10.42 -1.53 -5.10
CA TYR A 35 -9.43 -1.95 -4.13
C TYR A 35 -10.14 -2.29 -2.83
N SER A 36 -9.88 -3.48 -2.32
CA SER A 36 -10.45 -3.95 -1.07
C SER A 36 -9.35 -4.25 -0.07
N LEU A 37 -9.56 -3.85 1.18
CA LEU A 37 -8.64 -4.09 2.27
C LEU A 37 -9.41 -4.77 3.39
N ASP A 38 -8.91 -5.91 3.84
CA ASP A 38 -9.48 -6.67 4.94
C ASP A 38 -8.35 -7.11 5.85
N LEU A 39 -8.26 -6.48 7.02
CA LEU A 39 -7.15 -6.68 7.94
C LEU A 39 -7.62 -7.45 9.18
N GLY A 40 -7.09 -8.64 9.36
CA GLY A 40 -7.32 -9.39 10.59
C GLY A 40 -6.67 -8.72 11.80
N SER A 41 -5.59 -7.98 11.58
CA SER A 41 -4.93 -7.20 12.63
C SER A 41 -4.39 -5.91 12.05
N ASN A 42 -4.98 -4.79 12.42
CA ASN A 42 -4.51 -3.48 12.00
C ASN A 42 -3.10 -3.16 12.54
N PRO A 43 -2.80 -3.42 13.82
CA PRO A 43 -1.44 -3.18 14.33
C PRO A 43 -0.38 -3.98 13.60
N GLU A 44 -0.63 -5.24 13.29
CA GLU A 44 0.34 -6.07 12.57
C GLU A 44 0.58 -5.56 11.15
N PHE A 45 -0.49 -5.19 10.46
CA PHE A 45 -0.37 -4.64 9.12
C PHE A 45 0.40 -3.33 9.14
N THR A 46 0.04 -2.42 10.03
CA THR A 46 0.69 -1.10 10.14
C THR A 46 2.17 -1.24 10.49
N SER A 47 2.50 -2.12 11.42
CA SER A 47 3.88 -2.39 11.81
C SER A 47 4.69 -2.93 10.63
N SER A 48 4.12 -3.82 9.84
CA SER A 48 4.78 -4.39 8.66
C SER A 48 5.07 -3.31 7.62
N VAL A 49 4.12 -2.40 7.39
CA VAL A 49 4.30 -1.29 6.45
C VAL A 49 5.41 -0.36 6.94
N ILE A 50 5.44 -0.04 8.23
CA ILE A 50 6.47 0.82 8.81
C ILE A 50 7.86 0.19 8.63
N VAL A 51 7.99 -1.11 8.86
CA VAL A 51 9.26 -1.82 8.66
C VAL A 51 9.70 -1.76 7.21
N CYS A 52 8.77 -1.91 6.27
CA CYS A 52 9.09 -1.78 4.84
C CYS A 52 9.63 -0.39 4.50
N TYR A 53 9.01 0.66 5.02
CA TYR A 53 9.48 2.02 4.78
C TYR A 53 10.79 2.32 5.49
N ALA A 54 11.02 1.75 6.68
CA ALA A 54 12.31 1.87 7.37
C ALA A 54 13.43 1.27 6.52
N ARG A 55 13.17 0.12 5.90
CA ARG A 55 14.12 -0.52 4.98
C ARG A 55 14.41 0.37 3.78
N ALA A 56 13.38 0.96 3.20
CA ALA A 56 13.51 1.85 2.06
C ALA A 56 14.35 3.09 2.41
N VAL A 57 14.08 3.70 3.57
CA VAL A 57 14.83 4.86 4.05
C VAL A 57 16.30 4.53 4.25
N ALA A 58 16.59 3.39 4.86
CA ALA A 58 17.97 2.96 5.06
C ALA A 58 18.71 2.78 3.73
N ARG A 59 18.05 2.20 2.73
CA ARG A 59 18.62 2.03 1.41
C ARG A 59 18.86 3.37 0.71
N MET A 60 17.90 4.28 0.77
CA MET A 60 18.02 5.61 0.17
C MET A 60 19.15 6.40 0.83
N ALA A 61 19.29 6.28 2.15
CA ALA A 61 20.40 6.91 2.86
C ALA A 61 21.75 6.37 2.41
N ARG A 62 21.88 5.06 2.22
CA ARG A 62 23.10 4.44 1.71
C ARG A 62 23.43 4.90 0.29
N GLU A 63 22.42 5.25 -0.49
CA GLU A 63 22.59 5.78 -1.84
C GLU A 63 22.91 7.29 -1.84
N GLY A 64 23.03 7.89 -0.68
CA GLY A 64 23.37 9.30 -0.55
C GLY A 64 22.20 10.26 -0.73
N GLN A 65 20.98 9.77 -0.71
CA GLN A 65 19.80 10.62 -0.83
C GLN A 65 19.54 11.34 0.51
N THR A 66 19.30 12.63 0.43
CA THR A 66 19.04 13.47 1.61
C THR A 66 17.78 14.29 1.40
N GLY A 67 17.33 14.92 2.48
CA GLY A 67 16.13 15.76 2.45
C GLY A 67 14.87 14.99 2.85
N CYS A 68 13.76 15.71 2.84
CA CYS A 68 12.46 15.15 3.19
C CYS A 68 11.92 14.30 2.04
N LYS A 69 11.45 13.11 2.35
CA LYS A 69 10.86 12.19 1.36
C LYS A 69 9.44 11.84 1.75
N THR A 70 8.58 11.71 0.74
CA THR A 70 7.21 11.24 0.92
C THR A 70 7.08 9.83 0.32
N VAL A 71 5.91 9.23 0.47
CA VAL A 71 5.64 7.91 -0.11
C VAL A 71 5.76 7.93 -1.64
N PHE A 72 5.58 9.08 -2.26
CA PHE A 72 5.70 9.22 -3.72
C PHE A 72 7.16 9.24 -4.19
N ASP A 73 8.10 9.43 -3.28
CA ASP A 73 9.52 9.46 -3.59
C ASP A 73 10.19 8.09 -3.42
N VAL A 74 9.46 7.11 -2.91
CA VAL A 74 10.01 5.80 -2.58
C VAL A 74 9.65 4.81 -3.68
N PRO A 75 10.64 4.26 -4.40
CA PRO A 75 10.37 3.20 -5.37
C PRO A 75 9.79 1.96 -4.68
N PRO A 76 8.74 1.35 -5.24
CA PRO A 76 8.13 0.18 -4.61
C PRO A 76 9.10 -0.96 -4.32
N ALA A 77 10.11 -1.16 -5.16
CA ALA A 77 11.09 -2.22 -4.94
C ALA A 77 11.92 -2.00 -3.67
N TYR A 78 12.03 -0.76 -3.19
CA TYR A 78 12.79 -0.45 -1.97
C TYR A 78 12.08 -0.90 -0.71
N LEU A 79 10.80 -1.18 -0.80
CA LEU A 79 10.02 -1.66 0.34
C LEU A 79 10.29 -3.12 0.65
N SER A 80 10.95 -3.84 -0.27
CA SER A 80 11.28 -5.24 -0.11
C SER A 80 12.78 -5.44 0.03
N ASN A 81 13.19 -6.54 0.66
CA ASN A 81 14.58 -6.92 0.73
C ASN A 81 15.02 -7.71 -0.52
N ARG A 82 14.10 -7.98 -1.44
CA ARG A 82 14.39 -8.65 -2.70
C ARG A 82 14.87 -7.65 -3.74
N SER A 83 15.64 -8.11 -4.71
CA SER A 83 16.03 -7.26 -5.83
C SER A 83 14.83 -6.98 -6.74
N ALA A 84 14.91 -5.90 -7.52
CA ALA A 84 13.89 -5.59 -8.50
C ALA A 84 13.71 -6.70 -9.53
N GLU A 85 14.82 -7.33 -9.92
CA GLU A 85 14.81 -8.47 -10.85
C GLU A 85 14.02 -9.65 -10.26
N ASP A 86 14.29 -9.98 -9.00
CA ASP A 86 13.61 -11.07 -8.30
C ASP A 86 12.12 -10.79 -8.15
N LEU A 87 11.76 -9.56 -7.83
CA LEU A 87 10.36 -9.16 -7.72
C LEU A 87 9.64 -9.27 -9.07
N ARG A 88 10.27 -8.84 -10.16
CA ARG A 88 9.68 -8.98 -11.49
C ARG A 88 9.47 -10.44 -11.86
N LYS A 89 10.43 -11.29 -11.50
CA LYS A 89 10.36 -12.72 -11.80
C LYS A 89 9.19 -13.40 -11.07
N HIS A 90 8.90 -13.02 -9.84
CA HIS A 90 7.92 -13.70 -9.00
C HIS A 90 6.53 -13.04 -9.00
N LEU A 91 6.44 -11.73 -9.28
CA LEU A 91 5.19 -10.98 -9.18
C LEU A 91 4.61 -10.57 -10.53
N LEU A 92 5.41 -10.60 -11.57
CA LEU A 92 4.99 -10.32 -12.94
C LEU A 92 5.27 -11.54 -13.83
#